data_9af38f0e7f165c9350476290c3662180
#
_entry.id   9af38f0e7f165c9350476290c3662180
#
_cell.length_a   1.000
_cell.length_b   1.000
_cell.length_c   1.000
_cell.angle_alpha   90.00
_cell.angle_beta   90.00
_cell.angle_gamma   90.00
#
_symmetry.space_group_name_H-M   'P 1'
#
loop_
_entity.id
_entity.type
_entity.pdbx_description
1 polymer ?
#
loop_
_entity_poly.entity_id
_entity_poly.type
_entity_poly.pdbx_seq_one_letter_code
_entity_poly.pdbx_strand_id
1 'polypeptide(L)'
;ANEMIPMYIGDSVEASYIPDKNPELDWGTAPVPQVSEDTAANLSAGHVIIALNQDGNQDRMYAAYEFIKFMTSHDANLAVAAGNTGYLPIRQSVAEDPAYEAYVADGHEYMRAGVEQSDRYFYEPVFTNATTTSSAVNSAVKTMMQEVADNGMELELALANLKQTVGAN
;
A
#
# COMPACT_ATOMS: atom_id res chain seq x y z
N ALA A 1 -7.32 -10.86 -16.01
CA ALA A 1 -7.46 -12.11 -15.33
C ALA A 1 -7.62 -13.28 -16.33
N ASN A 2 -6.51 -13.90 -16.68
CA ASN A 2 -6.47 -14.96 -17.69
C ASN A 2 -6.24 -16.35 -17.05
N GLU A 3 -6.39 -16.48 -15.73
CA GLU A 3 -6.20 -17.73 -14.96
C GLU A 3 -4.81 -18.38 -15.17
N MET A 4 -3.82 -17.58 -15.56
CA MET A 4 -2.48 -18.08 -15.89
C MET A 4 -1.60 -18.32 -14.66
N ILE A 5 -1.93 -17.67 -13.54
CA ILE A 5 -1.18 -17.78 -12.28
C ILE A 5 -2.15 -18.09 -11.13
N PRO A 6 -1.79 -19.00 -10.24
CA PRO A 6 -2.66 -19.39 -9.12
C PRO A 6 -2.65 -18.37 -7.98
N MET A 7 -1.64 -17.51 -7.90
CA MET A 7 -1.48 -16.54 -6.82
C MET A 7 -0.67 -15.32 -7.29
N TYR A 8 -1.05 -14.14 -6.79
CA TYR A 8 -0.41 -12.87 -7.08
C TYR A 8 -0.32 -12.04 -5.80
N ILE A 9 0.79 -11.35 -5.59
CA ILE A 9 0.93 -10.35 -4.52
C ILE A 9 0.81 -8.97 -5.17
N GLY A 10 -0.18 -8.21 -4.75
CA GLY A 10 -0.50 -6.89 -5.28
C GLY A 10 -1.17 -6.01 -4.25
N ASP A 11 -1.69 -4.88 -4.68
CA ASP A 11 -2.40 -3.95 -3.82
C ASP A 11 -3.93 -4.00 -4.02
N SER A 12 -4.66 -3.35 -3.11
CA SER A 12 -6.12 -3.32 -3.12
C SER A 12 -6.69 -2.55 -4.33
N VAL A 13 -5.93 -1.60 -4.88
CA VAL A 13 -6.35 -0.86 -6.09
C VAL A 13 -6.27 -1.78 -7.32
N GLU A 14 -5.21 -2.58 -7.45
CA GLU A 14 -5.12 -3.59 -8.51
C GLU A 14 -6.25 -4.63 -8.39
N ALA A 15 -6.56 -5.06 -7.16
CA ALA A 15 -7.66 -5.99 -6.90
C ALA A 15 -9.01 -5.45 -7.37
N SER A 16 -9.27 -4.14 -7.26
CA SER A 16 -10.54 -3.53 -7.69
C SER A 16 -10.81 -3.63 -9.19
N TYR A 17 -9.79 -3.84 -10.01
CA TYR A 17 -9.95 -4.01 -11.47
C TYR A 17 -10.25 -5.46 -11.90
N ILE A 18 -10.13 -6.44 -11.02
CA ILE A 18 -10.32 -7.85 -11.38
C ILE A 18 -11.76 -8.13 -11.84
N PRO A 19 -12.81 -7.69 -11.12
CA PRO A 19 -14.20 -7.91 -11.55
C PRO A 19 -14.51 -7.31 -12.93
N ASP A 20 -13.93 -6.14 -13.23
CA ASP A 20 -14.13 -5.48 -14.52
C ASP A 20 -13.47 -6.25 -15.69
N LYS A 21 -12.38 -6.97 -15.40
CA LYS A 21 -11.62 -7.72 -16.42
C LYS A 21 -12.14 -9.12 -16.64
N ASN A 22 -12.62 -9.76 -15.61
CA ASN A 22 -13.21 -11.09 -15.69
C ASN A 22 -14.23 -11.27 -14.54
N PRO A 23 -15.51 -10.93 -14.77
CA PRO A 23 -16.53 -11.03 -13.74
C PRO A 23 -16.86 -12.48 -13.31
N GLU A 24 -16.47 -13.48 -14.11
CA GLU A 24 -16.72 -14.89 -13.83
C GLU A 24 -15.53 -15.56 -13.11
N LEU A 25 -14.46 -14.80 -12.83
CA LEU A 25 -13.29 -15.35 -12.15
C LEU A 25 -13.63 -15.65 -10.68
N ASP A 26 -13.44 -16.89 -10.27
CA ASP A 26 -13.45 -17.26 -8.86
C ASP A 26 -12.11 -16.93 -8.22
N TRP A 27 -12.10 -15.94 -7.35
CA TRP A 27 -10.89 -15.42 -6.72
C TRP A 27 -11.19 -14.84 -5.33
N GLY A 28 -10.15 -14.67 -4.55
CA GLY A 28 -10.24 -14.04 -3.23
C GLY A 28 -8.92 -13.42 -2.82
N THR A 29 -8.94 -12.71 -1.72
CA THR A 29 -7.77 -12.10 -1.12
C THR A 29 -7.47 -12.68 0.24
N ALA A 30 -6.21 -12.63 0.63
CA ALA A 30 -5.74 -12.98 1.96
C ALA A 30 -4.65 -11.99 2.40
N PRO A 31 -4.44 -11.81 3.70
CA PRO A 31 -3.30 -11.09 4.23
C PRO A 31 -1.97 -11.59 3.65
N VAL A 32 -1.04 -10.67 3.41
CA VAL A 32 0.31 -11.04 2.95
C VAL A 32 0.97 -11.93 4.00
N PRO A 33 1.47 -13.11 3.62
CA PRO A 33 2.12 -14.02 4.56
C PRO A 33 3.28 -13.35 5.31
N GLN A 34 3.35 -13.58 6.60
CA GLN A 34 4.37 -13.04 7.49
C GLN A 34 5.23 -14.18 8.06
N VAL A 35 6.50 -13.89 8.33
CA VAL A 35 7.41 -14.89 8.95
C VAL A 35 7.03 -15.13 10.41
N SER A 36 6.67 -14.08 11.12
CA SER A 36 6.18 -14.13 12.51
C SER A 36 5.32 -12.91 12.83
N GLU A 37 4.51 -12.98 13.87
CA GLU A 37 3.72 -11.85 14.36
C GLU A 37 4.61 -10.70 14.85
N ASP A 38 5.72 -11.01 15.52
CA ASP A 38 6.62 -10.02 16.11
C ASP A 38 7.35 -9.16 15.05
N THR A 39 7.51 -9.70 13.84
CA THR A 39 8.19 -9.02 12.72
C THR A 39 7.24 -8.70 11.57
N ALA A 40 5.95 -8.85 11.79
CA ALA A 40 4.95 -8.61 10.77
C ALA A 40 4.97 -7.14 10.32
N ALA A 41 5.07 -6.94 9.01
CA ALA A 41 5.11 -5.64 8.40
C ALA A 41 4.47 -5.69 7.01
N ASN A 42 3.77 -4.63 6.65
CA ASN A 42 3.15 -4.54 5.33
C ASN A 42 3.39 -3.15 4.72
N LEU A 43 3.77 -3.11 3.46
CA LEU A 43 4.03 -1.85 2.78
C LEU A 43 2.71 -1.12 2.53
N SER A 44 2.65 0.14 2.94
CA SER A 44 1.57 1.06 2.59
C SER A 44 2.03 2.02 1.50
N ALA A 45 1.23 2.13 0.46
CA ALA A 45 1.39 3.13 -0.59
C ALA A 45 0.05 3.85 -0.81
N GLY A 46 0.10 5.05 -1.39
CA GLY A 46 -1.12 5.80 -1.64
C GLY A 46 -0.86 7.25 -2.03
N HIS A 47 -1.95 8.00 -2.12
CA HIS A 47 -1.90 9.43 -2.39
C HIS A 47 -1.77 10.23 -1.10
N VAL A 48 -1.09 11.36 -1.18
CA VAL A 48 -0.95 12.31 -0.09
C VAL A 48 -1.42 13.70 -0.55
N ILE A 49 -1.96 14.48 0.38
CA ILE A 49 -2.30 15.88 0.17
C ILE A 49 -1.27 16.71 0.93
N ILE A 50 -0.59 17.61 0.23
CA ILE A 50 0.49 18.42 0.80
C ILE A 50 0.14 19.90 0.65
N ALA A 51 0.24 20.66 1.75
CA ALA A 51 0.17 22.11 1.73
C ALA A 51 1.58 22.70 1.59
N LEU A 52 1.80 23.50 0.56
CA LEU A 52 3.08 24.18 0.29
C LEU A 52 3.00 25.65 0.73
N ASN A 53 3.86 26.05 1.66
CA ASN A 53 3.99 27.44 2.06
C ASN A 53 5.00 28.14 1.15
N GLN A 54 4.57 28.67 0.00
CA GLN A 54 5.43 29.28 -0.99
C GLN A 54 5.76 30.77 -0.71
N ASP A 55 4.85 31.48 -0.06
CA ASP A 55 4.90 32.96 0.08
C ASP A 55 4.70 33.45 1.51
N GLY A 56 4.64 32.53 2.49
CA GLY A 56 4.35 32.87 3.90
C GLY A 56 2.93 33.38 4.16
N ASN A 57 2.03 33.26 3.17
CA ASN A 57 0.66 33.75 3.31
C ASN A 57 -0.16 32.86 4.25
N GLN A 58 -0.48 33.37 5.43
CA GLN A 58 -1.17 32.63 6.49
C GLN A 58 -2.62 32.28 6.09
N ASP A 59 -3.31 33.14 5.34
CA ASP A 59 -4.70 32.88 4.92
C ASP A 59 -4.77 31.71 3.91
N ARG A 60 -3.79 31.62 3.02
CA ARG A 60 -3.66 30.49 2.10
C ARG A 60 -3.32 29.20 2.84
N MET A 61 -2.42 29.26 3.81
CA MET A 61 -2.09 28.09 4.63
C MET A 61 -3.29 27.62 5.44
N TYR A 62 -4.06 28.55 6.00
CA TYR A 62 -5.30 28.22 6.70
C TYR A 62 -6.34 27.59 5.78
N ALA A 63 -6.57 28.14 4.59
CA ALA A 63 -7.47 27.56 3.59
C ALA A 63 -7.02 26.14 3.16
N ALA A 64 -5.72 25.93 2.94
CA ALA A 64 -5.18 24.61 2.64
C ALA A 64 -5.39 23.61 3.80
N TYR A 65 -5.20 24.07 5.05
CA TYR A 65 -5.48 23.25 6.23
C TYR A 65 -6.96 22.84 6.32
N GLU A 66 -7.88 23.76 6.14
CA GLU A 66 -9.31 23.46 6.15
C GLU A 66 -9.72 22.51 5.02
N PHE A 67 -9.09 22.64 3.84
CA PHE A 67 -9.29 21.70 2.73
C PHE A 67 -8.79 20.30 3.08
N ILE A 68 -7.56 20.17 3.62
CA ILE A 68 -7.01 18.88 4.06
C ILE A 68 -7.90 18.26 5.13
N LYS A 69 -8.32 19.03 6.10
CA LYS A 69 -9.23 18.61 7.18
C LYS A 69 -10.56 18.09 6.63
N PHE A 70 -11.14 18.78 5.63
CA PHE A 70 -12.33 18.31 4.95
C PHE A 70 -12.07 16.99 4.22
N MET A 71 -11.02 16.91 3.38
CA MET A 71 -10.69 15.72 2.60
C MET A 71 -10.33 14.51 3.46
N THR A 72 -9.87 14.74 4.68
CA THR A 72 -9.59 13.68 5.66
C THR A 72 -10.70 13.51 6.71
N SER A 73 -11.85 14.15 6.54
CA SER A 73 -13.00 13.95 7.42
C SER A 73 -13.56 12.53 7.29
N HIS A 74 -14.40 12.13 8.23
CA HIS A 74 -15.08 10.83 8.19
C HIS A 74 -15.86 10.65 6.90
N ASP A 75 -16.74 11.62 6.57
CA ASP A 75 -17.64 11.54 5.42
C ASP A 75 -16.89 11.51 4.08
N ALA A 76 -15.87 12.36 3.93
CA ALA A 76 -15.06 12.38 2.72
C ALA A 76 -14.24 11.08 2.57
N ASN A 77 -13.70 10.55 3.68
CA ASN A 77 -12.96 9.28 3.66
C ASN A 77 -13.88 8.09 3.38
N LEU A 78 -15.09 8.06 3.95
CA LEU A 78 -16.09 7.05 3.63
C LEU A 78 -16.46 7.08 2.14
N ALA A 79 -16.71 8.27 1.59
CA ALA A 79 -17.03 8.43 0.17
C ALA A 79 -15.91 7.92 -0.76
N VAL A 80 -14.63 8.09 -0.38
CA VAL A 80 -13.49 7.55 -1.12
C VAL A 80 -13.39 6.04 -0.95
N ALA A 81 -13.43 5.55 0.28
CA ALA A 81 -13.22 4.13 0.59
C ALA A 81 -14.36 3.24 0.04
N ALA A 82 -15.61 3.74 0.02
CA ALA A 82 -16.76 3.06 -0.54
C ALA A 82 -17.08 3.48 -2.00
N GLY A 83 -16.17 4.18 -2.66
CA GLY A 83 -16.36 4.73 -4.01
C GLY A 83 -15.80 3.84 -5.14
N ASN A 84 -15.62 2.55 -4.92
CA ASN A 84 -15.02 1.60 -5.88
C ASN A 84 -13.62 2.01 -6.37
N THR A 85 -12.82 2.62 -5.48
CA THR A 85 -11.48 3.12 -5.78
C THR A 85 -10.36 2.12 -5.45
N GLY A 86 -10.68 1.07 -4.69
CA GLY A 86 -9.70 0.14 -4.12
C GLY A 86 -8.86 0.73 -2.98
N TYR A 87 -9.04 2.01 -2.62
CA TYR A 87 -8.35 2.63 -1.48
C TYR A 87 -8.99 2.24 -0.15
N LEU A 88 -8.14 1.87 0.80
CA LEU A 88 -8.58 1.52 2.15
C LEU A 88 -8.94 2.78 2.96
N PRO A 89 -9.81 2.64 3.98
CA PRO A 89 -10.06 3.72 4.93
C PRO A 89 -8.77 4.18 5.62
N ILE A 90 -8.57 5.49 5.72
CA ILE A 90 -7.48 6.10 6.50
C ILE A 90 -7.87 6.39 7.94
N ARG A 91 -9.15 6.18 8.27
CA ARG A 91 -9.71 6.37 9.62
C ARG A 91 -10.30 5.07 10.13
N GLN A 92 -9.96 4.71 11.35
CA GLN A 92 -10.58 3.57 12.03
C GLN A 92 -12.11 3.71 12.11
N SER A 93 -12.61 4.93 12.39
CA SER A 93 -14.06 5.19 12.44
C SER A 93 -14.78 4.95 11.10
N VAL A 94 -14.08 4.97 9.97
CA VAL A 94 -14.63 4.61 8.66
C VAL A 94 -14.54 3.11 8.44
N ALA A 95 -13.44 2.48 8.84
CA ALA A 95 -13.31 1.03 8.75
C ALA A 95 -14.36 0.27 9.59
N GLU A 96 -14.83 0.90 10.67
CA GLU A 96 -15.87 0.38 11.57
C GLU A 96 -17.28 0.90 11.23
N ASP A 97 -17.44 1.71 10.16
CA ASP A 97 -18.73 2.29 9.79
C ASP A 97 -19.63 1.24 9.12
N PRO A 98 -20.90 1.11 9.56
CA PRO A 98 -21.86 0.19 8.93
C PRO A 98 -22.04 0.38 7.43
N ALA A 99 -21.90 1.61 6.91
CA ALA A 99 -22.00 1.88 5.48
C ALA A 99 -20.78 1.33 4.71
N TYR A 100 -19.58 1.39 5.30
CA TYR A 100 -18.39 0.75 4.73
C TYR A 100 -18.49 -0.79 4.78
N GLU A 101 -18.97 -1.34 5.88
CA GLU A 101 -19.19 -2.79 6.00
C GLU A 101 -20.23 -3.28 4.97
N ALA A 102 -21.32 -2.54 4.76
CA ALA A 102 -22.31 -2.86 3.73
C ALA A 102 -21.70 -2.82 2.32
N TYR A 103 -20.85 -1.84 2.03
CA TYR A 103 -20.11 -1.76 0.77
C TYR A 103 -19.19 -2.95 0.57
N VAL A 104 -18.43 -3.34 1.61
CA VAL A 104 -17.53 -4.51 1.55
C VAL A 104 -18.32 -5.79 1.30
N ALA A 105 -19.46 -5.97 1.97
CA ALA A 105 -20.32 -7.14 1.81
C ALA A 105 -21.03 -7.22 0.46
N ASP A 106 -21.10 -6.12 -0.29
CA ASP A 106 -21.71 -6.04 -1.62
C ASP A 106 -20.66 -6.22 -2.74
N GLY A 107 -19.99 -7.36 -2.73
CA GLY A 107 -19.02 -7.76 -3.76
C GLY A 107 -17.62 -7.15 -3.66
N HIS A 108 -17.27 -6.56 -2.48
CA HIS A 108 -15.97 -5.93 -2.27
C HIS A 108 -15.19 -6.58 -1.11
N GLU A 109 -15.46 -7.85 -0.83
CA GLU A 109 -14.80 -8.61 0.25
C GLU A 109 -13.28 -8.64 0.14
N TYR A 110 -12.73 -8.42 -1.06
CA TYR A 110 -11.30 -8.33 -1.29
C TYR A 110 -10.61 -7.19 -0.48
N MET A 111 -11.37 -6.19 -0.03
CA MET A 111 -10.86 -5.10 0.80
C MET A 111 -10.51 -5.53 2.23
N ARG A 112 -11.11 -6.62 2.73
CA ARG A 112 -10.92 -7.07 4.14
C ARG A 112 -9.47 -7.37 4.47
N ALA A 113 -8.77 -8.07 3.60
CA ALA A 113 -7.37 -8.44 3.82
C ALA A 113 -6.47 -7.21 4.04
N GLY A 114 -6.74 -6.09 3.36
CA GLY A 114 -6.04 -4.83 3.57
C GLY A 114 -6.37 -4.20 4.91
N VAL A 115 -7.65 -4.13 5.29
CA VAL A 115 -8.09 -3.57 6.57
C VAL A 115 -7.52 -4.37 7.75
N GLU A 116 -7.53 -5.70 7.68
CA GLU A 116 -6.99 -6.61 8.70
C GLU A 116 -5.50 -6.41 8.98
N GLN A 117 -4.74 -5.91 8.00
CA GLN A 117 -3.31 -5.68 8.12
C GLN A 117 -2.94 -4.22 8.46
N SER A 118 -3.93 -3.36 8.67
CA SER A 118 -3.70 -1.91 8.77
C SER A 118 -2.86 -1.47 9.97
N ASP A 119 -2.80 -2.27 11.03
CA ASP A 119 -1.96 -2.06 12.21
C ASP A 119 -0.48 -2.35 11.98
N ARG A 120 -0.13 -3.01 10.86
CA ARG A 120 1.22 -3.45 10.49
C ARG A 120 1.82 -2.63 9.35
N TYR A 121 1.17 -1.54 8.96
CA TYR A 121 1.61 -0.74 7.84
C TYR A 121 2.86 0.07 8.17
N PHE A 122 3.78 0.07 7.22
CA PHE A 122 4.90 0.99 7.19
C PHE A 122 5.00 1.66 5.83
N TYR A 123 5.62 2.82 5.79
CA TYR A 123 5.87 3.52 4.54
C TYR A 123 7.29 3.26 4.06
N GLU A 124 7.45 3.15 2.75
CA GLU A 124 8.77 3.02 2.16
C GLU A 124 9.66 4.21 2.58
N PRO A 125 10.88 3.95 3.08
CA PRO A 125 11.81 5.02 3.44
C PRO A 125 12.17 5.88 2.23
N VAL A 126 12.15 7.20 2.39
CA VAL A 126 12.60 8.12 1.36
C VAL A 126 14.11 8.29 1.46
N PHE A 127 14.83 7.86 0.44
CA PHE A 127 16.27 8.03 0.33
C PHE A 127 16.59 9.35 -0.36
N THR A 128 17.24 10.25 0.37
CA THR A 128 17.52 11.63 -0.08
C THR A 128 18.99 11.90 -0.41
N ASN A 129 19.86 10.89 -0.31
CA ASN A 129 21.26 11.07 -0.68
C ASN A 129 21.46 11.02 -2.21
N ALA A 130 22.54 11.64 -2.68
CA ALA A 130 22.81 11.77 -4.12
C ALA A 130 23.15 10.43 -4.81
N THR A 131 23.43 9.37 -4.06
CA THR A 131 23.90 8.09 -4.58
C THR A 131 22.85 6.98 -4.47
N THR A 132 21.85 7.14 -3.62
CA THR A 132 20.83 6.13 -3.37
C THR A 132 19.45 6.75 -3.47
N THR A 133 18.62 6.22 -4.37
CA THR A 133 17.22 6.61 -4.56
C THR A 133 16.31 5.43 -4.19
N SER A 134 15.05 5.70 -3.87
CA SER A 134 14.05 4.64 -3.63
C SER A 134 13.97 3.67 -4.80
N SER A 135 14.04 4.17 -6.04
CA SER A 135 14.06 3.32 -7.24
C SER A 135 15.28 2.42 -7.32
N ALA A 136 16.46 2.91 -6.92
CA ALA A 136 17.68 2.10 -6.89
C ALA A 136 17.60 1.00 -5.82
N VAL A 137 17.04 1.33 -4.64
CA VAL A 137 16.82 0.36 -3.56
C VAL A 137 15.83 -0.72 -4.00
N ASN A 138 14.69 -0.35 -4.58
CA ASN A 138 13.70 -1.28 -5.08
C ASN A 138 14.28 -2.21 -6.17
N SER A 139 15.08 -1.67 -7.07
CA SER A 139 15.78 -2.47 -8.08
C SER A 139 16.77 -3.45 -7.46
N ALA A 140 17.53 -3.02 -6.45
CA ALA A 140 18.47 -3.87 -5.74
C ALA A 140 17.77 -4.99 -4.94
N VAL A 141 16.63 -4.68 -4.28
CA VAL A 141 15.79 -5.69 -3.61
C VAL A 141 15.27 -6.72 -4.61
N LYS A 142 14.74 -6.26 -5.74
CA LYS A 142 14.25 -7.15 -6.79
C LYS A 142 15.36 -8.07 -7.30
N THR A 143 16.55 -7.53 -7.57
CA THR A 143 17.71 -8.32 -7.98
C THR A 143 18.10 -9.35 -6.92
N MET A 144 18.15 -8.94 -5.66
CA MET A 144 18.43 -9.85 -4.54
C MET A 144 17.45 -11.03 -4.50
N MET A 145 16.14 -10.74 -4.63
CA MET A 145 15.12 -11.79 -4.64
C MET A 145 15.28 -12.74 -5.84
N GLN A 146 15.62 -12.22 -7.03
CA GLN A 146 15.88 -13.04 -8.22
C GLN A 146 17.12 -13.93 -8.04
N GLU A 147 18.19 -13.40 -7.47
CA GLU A 147 19.41 -14.20 -7.21
C GLU A 147 19.15 -15.37 -6.25
N VAL A 148 18.31 -15.17 -5.25
CA VAL A 148 17.91 -16.25 -4.33
C VAL A 148 16.98 -17.24 -5.04
N ALA A 149 15.93 -16.76 -5.73
CA ALA A 149 14.88 -17.60 -6.28
C ALA A 149 15.33 -18.37 -7.53
N ASP A 150 16.04 -17.70 -8.45
CA ASP A 150 16.35 -18.24 -9.77
C ASP A 150 17.75 -18.85 -9.83
N ASN A 151 18.72 -18.28 -9.09
CA ASN A 151 20.13 -18.66 -9.14
C ASN A 151 20.59 -19.45 -7.90
N GLY A 152 19.71 -19.64 -6.90
CA GLY A 152 20.03 -20.42 -5.70
C GLY A 152 21.07 -19.78 -4.78
N MET A 153 21.22 -18.45 -4.84
CA MET A 153 22.11 -17.72 -3.94
C MET A 153 21.65 -17.88 -2.49
N GLU A 154 22.57 -18.12 -1.56
CA GLU A 154 22.26 -18.17 -0.13
C GLU A 154 21.73 -16.83 0.36
N LEU A 155 20.66 -16.84 1.17
CA LEU A 155 19.95 -15.64 1.59
C LEU A 155 20.84 -14.64 2.34
N GLU A 156 21.69 -15.14 3.26
CA GLU A 156 22.61 -14.27 4.00
C GLU A 156 23.60 -13.54 3.07
N LEU A 157 24.11 -14.23 2.04
CA LEU A 157 24.98 -13.61 1.05
C LEU A 157 24.23 -12.58 0.21
N ALA A 158 23.02 -12.89 -0.21
CA ALA A 158 22.17 -12.00 -0.99
C ALA A 158 21.84 -10.70 -0.20
N LEU A 159 21.51 -10.83 1.09
CA LEU A 159 21.28 -9.70 1.98
C LEU A 159 22.54 -8.85 2.22
N ALA A 160 23.71 -9.50 2.34
CA ALA A 160 24.97 -8.77 2.47
C ALA A 160 25.28 -7.95 1.21
N ASN A 161 25.07 -8.52 0.03
CA ASN A 161 25.22 -7.85 -1.25
C ASN A 161 24.24 -6.68 -1.40
N LEU A 162 22.98 -6.89 -1.00
CA LEU A 162 21.98 -5.82 -0.98
C LEU A 162 22.42 -4.64 -0.10
N LYS A 163 22.82 -4.91 1.15
CA LYS A 163 23.32 -3.87 2.07
C LYS A 163 24.47 -3.07 1.48
N GLN A 164 25.45 -3.77 0.87
CA GLN A 164 26.57 -3.12 0.20
C GLN A 164 26.09 -2.23 -0.96
N THR A 165 25.16 -2.72 -1.78
CA THR A 165 24.64 -2.01 -2.96
C THR A 165 23.90 -0.74 -2.59
N VAL A 166 23.12 -0.77 -1.50
CA VAL A 166 22.32 0.39 -1.04
C VAL A 166 23.07 1.28 -0.05
N GLY A 167 24.31 0.93 0.31
CA GLY A 167 25.13 1.71 1.24
C GLY A 167 24.61 1.67 2.69
N ALA A 168 23.91 0.61 3.07
CA ALA A 168 23.45 0.38 4.42
C ALA A 168 24.57 -0.32 5.23
N ASN A 169 25.04 0.33 6.29
CA ASN A 169 26.02 -0.25 7.23
C ASN A 169 25.33 -0.93 8.40
#